data_25286809aafc5e62395d39e265e7f399
#
_entry.id   25286809aafc5e62395d39e265e7f399
#
_cell.length_a   1.000
_cell.length_b   1.000
_cell.length_c   1.000
_cell.angle_alpha   90.00
_cell.angle_beta   90.00
_cell.angle_gamma   90.00
#
_symmetry.space_group_name_H-M   'P 1'
#
loop_
_entity.id
_entity.type
_entity.pdbx_description
1 polymer ?
#
loop_
_entity_poly.entity_id
_entity_poly.type
_entity_poly.pdbx_seq_one_letter_code
_entity_poly.pdbx_strand_id
1 'polypeptide(L)'
;MPPGKRELARIERRLIATLTDACETAKAEIHGFAWLTHTVNLNALTDTLRIIWVFDTLADRQAAEASAKARIVELTAIALREADIDLALTARNLRVDSEEECQRSHAGDWRKRLAGSH
;
A
#
# COMPACT_ATOMS: atom_id res chain seq x y z
N MET A 1 -6.66 -24.78 -9.74
CA MET A 1 -5.22 -24.83 -10.07
C MET A 1 -4.58 -23.50 -9.78
N PRO A 2 -3.46 -23.49 -9.09
CA PRO A 2 -2.80 -22.21 -8.80
C PRO A 2 -2.28 -21.58 -10.09
N PRO A 3 -2.23 -20.25 -10.18
CA PRO A 3 -1.73 -19.57 -11.37
C PRO A 3 -0.24 -19.85 -11.57
N GLY A 4 0.19 -19.91 -12.81
CA GLY A 4 1.60 -20.08 -13.14
C GLY A 4 2.39 -18.78 -12.96
N LYS A 5 3.72 -18.85 -13.10
CA LYS A 5 4.60 -17.69 -12.91
C LYS A 5 4.24 -16.51 -13.81
N ARG A 6 3.87 -16.78 -15.07
CA ARG A 6 3.48 -15.72 -16.01
C ARG A 6 2.20 -15.02 -15.56
N GLU A 7 1.26 -15.80 -15.06
CA GLU A 7 0.01 -15.27 -14.55
C GLU A 7 0.23 -14.40 -13.32
N LEU A 8 1.06 -14.87 -12.38
CA LEU A 8 1.41 -14.11 -11.17
C LEU A 8 2.12 -12.82 -11.52
N ALA A 9 3.05 -12.85 -12.47
CA ALA A 9 3.76 -11.66 -12.91
C ALA A 9 2.81 -10.65 -13.56
N ARG A 10 1.81 -11.13 -14.31
CA ARG A 10 0.81 -10.28 -14.93
C ARG A 10 -0.08 -9.62 -13.89
N ILE A 11 -0.50 -10.38 -12.89
CA ILE A 11 -1.30 -9.87 -11.78
C ILE A 11 -0.54 -8.77 -11.06
N GLU A 12 0.73 -8.98 -10.75
CA GLU A 12 1.54 -7.98 -10.07
C GLU A 12 1.72 -6.71 -10.91
N ARG A 13 1.99 -6.85 -12.21
CA ARG A 13 2.12 -5.68 -13.08
C ARG A 13 0.82 -4.88 -13.12
N ARG A 14 -0.32 -5.56 -13.14
CA ARG A 14 -1.62 -4.91 -13.14
C ARG A 14 -1.86 -4.19 -11.81
N LEU A 15 -1.51 -4.83 -10.71
CA LEU A 15 -1.60 -4.22 -9.38
C LEU A 15 -0.74 -2.95 -9.30
N ILE A 16 0.49 -3.01 -9.79
CA ILE A 16 1.37 -1.83 -9.80
C ILE A 16 0.72 -0.69 -10.59
N ALA A 17 0.14 -0.99 -11.75
CA ALA A 17 -0.51 0.03 -12.56
C ALA A 17 -1.72 0.65 -11.83
N THR A 18 -2.56 -0.15 -11.22
CA THR A 18 -3.74 0.35 -10.52
C THR A 18 -3.38 1.11 -9.25
N LEU A 19 -2.34 0.66 -8.53
CA LEU A 19 -1.83 1.38 -7.36
C LEU A 19 -1.18 2.71 -7.76
N THR A 20 -0.54 2.77 -8.92
CA THR A 20 0.01 4.01 -9.45
C THR A 20 -1.10 5.03 -9.70
N ASP A 21 -2.21 4.59 -10.28
CA ASP A 21 -3.38 5.46 -10.48
C ASP A 21 -3.95 5.94 -9.15
N ALA A 22 -4.06 5.06 -8.17
CA ALA A 22 -4.52 5.43 -6.83
C ALA A 22 -3.58 6.46 -6.18
N CYS A 23 -2.27 6.29 -6.37
CA CYS A 23 -1.25 7.20 -5.88
C CYS A 23 -1.43 8.61 -6.47
N GLU A 24 -1.64 8.70 -7.79
CA GLU A 24 -1.85 9.97 -8.45
C GLU A 24 -3.10 10.69 -7.93
N THR A 25 -4.20 9.94 -7.78
CA THR A 25 -5.44 10.48 -7.22
C THR A 25 -5.24 10.98 -5.79
N ALA A 26 -4.57 10.18 -4.97
CA ALA A 26 -4.34 10.51 -3.57
C ALA A 26 -3.46 11.74 -3.40
N LYS A 27 -2.44 11.92 -4.25
CA LYS A 27 -1.58 13.10 -4.19
C LYS A 27 -2.37 14.40 -4.40
N ALA A 28 -3.41 14.34 -5.22
CA ALA A 28 -4.25 15.50 -5.49
C ALA A 28 -5.25 15.77 -4.37
N GLU A 29 -5.58 14.76 -3.55
CA GLU A 29 -6.67 14.86 -2.57
C GLU A 29 -6.22 14.88 -1.11
N ILE A 30 -5.12 14.19 -0.78
CA ILE A 30 -4.75 13.95 0.62
C ILE A 30 -3.47 14.67 0.96
N HIS A 31 -3.58 15.65 1.86
CA HIS A 31 -2.45 16.47 2.28
C HIS A 31 -1.35 15.63 2.93
N GLY A 32 -0.10 15.88 2.55
CA GLY A 32 1.06 15.23 3.13
C GLY A 32 1.33 13.83 2.60
N PHE A 33 0.48 13.31 1.71
CA PHE A 33 0.71 12.00 1.12
C PHE A 33 1.90 12.05 0.17
N ALA A 34 2.87 11.15 0.36
CA ALA A 34 4.10 11.12 -0.42
C ALA A 34 4.08 10.03 -1.50
N TRP A 35 3.89 8.77 -1.09
CA TRP A 35 3.89 7.64 -2.02
C TRP A 35 3.24 6.42 -1.37
N LEU A 36 2.93 5.42 -2.18
CA LEU A 36 2.49 4.13 -1.68
C LEU A 36 3.30 3.02 -2.31
N THR A 37 3.37 1.89 -1.62
CA THR A 37 4.06 0.70 -2.10
C THR A 37 3.31 -0.54 -1.63
N HIS A 38 3.77 -1.69 -2.05
CA HIS A 38 3.21 -2.95 -1.60
C HIS A 38 4.29 -3.98 -1.38
N THR A 39 3.99 -4.96 -0.54
CA THR A 39 4.80 -6.16 -0.38
C THR A 39 3.88 -7.36 -0.55
N VAL A 40 4.38 -8.41 -1.17
CA VAL A 40 3.57 -9.59 -1.44
C VAL A 40 4.45 -10.80 -1.72
N ASN A 41 3.98 -11.97 -1.29
CA ASN A 41 4.50 -13.24 -1.78
C ASN A 41 3.50 -13.74 -2.83
N LEU A 42 3.90 -13.74 -4.10
CA LEU A 42 2.99 -14.06 -5.19
C LEU A 42 2.41 -15.48 -5.11
N ASN A 43 3.10 -16.38 -4.43
CA ASN A 43 2.58 -17.75 -4.23
C ASN A 43 1.47 -17.82 -3.18
N ALA A 44 1.27 -16.75 -2.42
CA ALA A 44 0.24 -16.63 -1.39
C ALA A 44 -0.32 -15.21 -1.38
N LEU A 45 -0.79 -14.72 -2.53
CA LEU A 45 -1.09 -13.33 -2.77
C LEU A 45 -2.08 -12.75 -1.77
N THR A 46 -3.26 -13.35 -1.62
CA THR A 46 -4.30 -12.79 -0.76
C THR A 46 -3.94 -12.82 0.72
N ASP A 47 -3.10 -13.77 1.12
CA ASP A 47 -2.68 -13.90 2.52
C ASP A 47 -1.54 -12.97 2.89
N THR A 48 -0.74 -12.54 1.91
CA THR A 48 0.50 -11.83 2.18
C THR A 48 0.53 -10.40 1.64
N LEU A 49 -0.44 -10.01 0.82
CA LEU A 49 -0.46 -8.68 0.23
C LEU A 49 -0.62 -7.61 1.31
N ARG A 50 0.30 -6.65 1.31
CA ARG A 50 0.25 -5.48 2.16
C ARG A 50 0.46 -4.25 1.32
N ILE A 51 -0.37 -3.25 1.55
CA ILE A 51 -0.27 -1.96 0.86
C ILE A 51 0.04 -0.91 1.91
N ILE A 52 1.12 -0.18 1.69
CA ILE A 52 1.63 0.79 2.65
C ILE A 52 1.51 2.19 2.04
N TRP A 53 0.76 3.05 2.70
CA TRP A 53 0.58 4.46 2.35
C TRP A 53 1.54 5.28 3.19
N VAL A 54 2.44 6.02 2.53
CA VAL A 54 3.50 6.74 3.21
C VAL A 54 3.28 8.25 3.11
N PHE A 55 3.31 8.90 4.27
CA PHE A 55 3.17 10.34 4.40
C PHE A 55 4.53 10.98 4.71
N ASP A 56 4.67 12.27 4.49
CA ASP A 56 5.93 12.96 4.74
C ASP A 56 6.27 12.97 6.22
N THR A 57 5.31 13.36 7.07
CA THR A 57 5.53 13.52 8.50
C THR A 57 4.60 12.65 9.33
N LEU A 58 4.98 12.43 10.58
CA LEU A 58 4.11 11.74 11.54
C LEU A 58 2.79 12.50 11.72
N ALA A 59 2.86 13.83 11.78
CA ALA A 59 1.66 14.65 11.94
C ALA A 59 0.70 14.47 10.76
N ASP A 60 1.22 14.44 9.53
CA ASP A 60 0.39 14.22 8.33
C ASP A 60 -0.23 12.83 8.34
N ARG A 61 0.53 11.82 8.76
CA ARG A 61 0.02 10.46 8.87
C ARG A 61 -1.14 10.39 9.88
N GLN A 62 -0.94 10.99 11.05
CA GLN A 62 -1.98 10.99 12.09
C GLN A 62 -3.23 11.74 11.64
N ALA A 63 -3.06 12.87 10.96
CA ALA A 63 -4.17 13.63 10.42
C ALA A 63 -4.95 12.84 9.38
N ALA A 64 -4.25 12.12 8.50
CA ALA A 64 -4.88 11.29 7.48
C ALA A 64 -5.64 10.12 8.10
N GLU A 65 -5.09 9.48 9.11
CA GLU A 65 -5.78 8.40 9.82
C GLU A 65 -7.04 8.90 10.52
N ALA A 66 -7.05 10.15 10.97
CA ALA A 66 -8.20 10.72 11.64
C ALA A 66 -9.29 11.18 10.67
N SER A 67 -8.92 11.68 9.47
CA SER A 67 -9.87 12.34 8.58
C SER A 67 -9.97 11.77 7.17
N ALA A 68 -9.00 10.98 6.70
CA ALA A 68 -8.96 10.48 5.34
C ALA A 68 -8.96 8.95 5.24
N LYS A 69 -9.13 8.25 6.34
CA LYS A 69 -9.01 6.79 6.34
C LYS A 69 -10.02 6.12 5.42
N ALA A 70 -11.26 6.58 5.41
CA ALA A 70 -12.29 6.00 4.54
C ALA A 70 -11.89 6.15 3.06
N ARG A 71 -11.33 7.30 2.69
CA ARG A 71 -10.90 7.54 1.31
C ARG A 71 -9.69 6.66 0.95
N ILE A 72 -8.76 6.50 1.87
CA ILE A 72 -7.60 5.61 1.68
C ILE A 72 -8.06 4.19 1.42
N VAL A 73 -9.00 3.69 2.24
CA VAL A 73 -9.57 2.35 2.07
C VAL A 73 -10.28 2.24 0.73
N GLU A 74 -11.08 3.25 0.35
CA GLU A 74 -11.80 3.27 -0.91
C GLU A 74 -10.87 3.22 -2.12
N LEU A 75 -9.85 4.07 -2.15
CA LEU A 75 -8.89 4.10 -3.26
C LEU A 75 -8.13 2.78 -3.37
N THR A 76 -7.76 2.19 -2.24
CA THR A 76 -7.08 0.90 -2.22
C THR A 76 -8.00 -0.21 -2.74
N ALA A 77 -9.25 -0.23 -2.30
CA ALA A 77 -10.22 -1.23 -2.74
C ALA A 77 -10.49 -1.12 -4.25
N ILE A 78 -10.57 0.10 -4.77
CA ILE A 78 -10.74 0.32 -6.22
C ILE A 78 -9.54 -0.25 -6.98
N ALA A 79 -8.32 0.02 -6.51
CA ALA A 79 -7.11 -0.49 -7.15
C ALA A 79 -7.08 -2.02 -7.20
N LEU A 80 -7.45 -2.67 -6.09
CA LEU A 80 -7.51 -4.13 -6.04
C LEU A 80 -8.54 -4.68 -7.00
N ARG A 81 -9.72 -4.08 -7.05
CA ARG A 81 -10.78 -4.51 -7.94
C ARG A 81 -10.38 -4.36 -9.41
N GLU A 82 -9.75 -3.24 -9.75
CA GLU A 82 -9.26 -3.00 -11.11
C GLU A 82 -8.13 -3.94 -11.50
N ALA A 83 -7.41 -4.47 -10.53
CA ALA A 83 -6.37 -5.48 -10.75
C ALA A 83 -6.93 -6.91 -10.71
N ASP A 84 -8.24 -7.07 -10.59
CA ASP A 84 -8.91 -8.37 -10.46
C ASP A 84 -8.42 -9.18 -9.26
N ILE A 85 -8.11 -8.49 -8.17
CA ILE A 85 -7.71 -9.13 -6.93
C ILE A 85 -8.89 -9.09 -5.97
N ASP A 86 -9.45 -10.26 -5.68
CA ASP A 86 -10.58 -10.41 -4.78
C ASP A 86 -10.05 -10.54 -3.35
N LEU A 87 -9.99 -9.42 -2.66
CA LEU A 87 -9.46 -9.36 -1.30
C LEU A 87 -10.23 -8.31 -0.50
N ALA A 88 -10.85 -8.76 0.58
CA ALA A 88 -11.47 -7.84 1.54
C ALA A 88 -10.36 -7.22 2.40
N LEU A 89 -10.21 -5.89 2.32
CA LEU A 89 -9.16 -5.19 3.05
C LEU A 89 -9.38 -5.24 4.56
N THR A 90 -8.32 -5.59 5.27
CA THR A 90 -8.28 -5.58 6.72
C THR A 90 -7.05 -4.80 7.18
N ALA A 91 -6.91 -4.61 8.48
CA ALA A 91 -5.73 -3.96 9.04
C ALA A 91 -4.43 -4.70 8.71
N ARG A 92 -4.50 -5.98 8.35
CA ARG A 92 -3.32 -6.75 7.94
C ARG A 92 -2.82 -6.36 6.55
N ASN A 93 -3.72 -5.91 5.68
CA ASN A 93 -3.42 -5.63 4.28
C ASN A 93 -3.12 -4.16 4.02
N LEU A 94 -3.56 -3.28 4.90
CA LEU A 94 -3.44 -1.84 4.70
C LEU A 94 -2.75 -1.19 5.88
N ARG A 95 -1.63 -0.52 5.60
CA ARG A 95 -0.84 0.15 6.60
C ARG A 95 -0.58 1.59 6.19
N VAL A 96 -0.54 2.48 7.17
CA VAL A 96 -0.18 3.88 6.97
C VAL A 96 1.11 4.14 7.74
N ASP A 97 2.07 4.80 7.11
CA ASP A 97 3.39 5.04 7.69
C ASP A 97 3.88 6.43 7.28
N SER A 98 5.07 6.83 7.71
CA SER A 98 5.63 8.13 7.37
C SER A 98 7.14 8.06 7.14
N GLU A 99 7.63 8.97 6.29
CA GLU A 99 9.07 9.13 6.07
C GLU A 99 9.77 9.51 7.38
N GLU A 100 9.14 10.37 8.16
CA GLU A 100 9.70 10.80 9.44
C GLU A 100 9.94 9.63 10.39
N GLU A 101 8.98 8.72 10.52
CA GLU A 101 9.12 7.55 11.37
C GLU A 101 10.20 6.59 10.86
N CYS A 102 10.26 6.40 9.53
CA CYS A 102 11.30 5.56 8.94
C CYS A 102 12.68 6.16 9.17
N GLN A 103 12.81 7.47 9.03
CA GLN A 103 14.09 8.14 9.29
C GLN A 103 14.54 7.97 10.73
N ARG A 104 13.62 8.08 11.69
CA ARG A 104 13.93 7.95 13.11
C ARG A 104 14.31 6.54 13.52
N SER A 105 13.62 5.53 12.99
CA SER A 105 13.80 4.15 13.45
C SER A 105 14.74 3.33 12.58
N HIS A 106 14.87 3.65 11.30
CA HIS A 106 15.64 2.85 10.34
C HIS A 106 16.54 3.70 9.45
N ALA A 107 16.80 4.94 9.84
CA ALA A 107 17.66 5.88 9.09
C ALA A 107 17.25 6.01 7.62
N GLY A 108 15.95 5.93 7.34
CA GLY A 108 15.41 6.04 5.98
C GLY A 108 15.46 4.76 5.18
N ASP A 109 15.86 3.65 5.77
CA ASP A 109 15.95 2.36 5.07
C ASP A 109 14.59 1.65 5.09
N TRP A 110 13.82 1.87 4.05
CA TRP A 110 12.49 1.28 3.92
C TRP A 110 12.51 -0.24 3.79
N ARG A 111 13.57 -0.78 3.19
CA ARG A 111 13.69 -2.23 3.08
C ARG A 111 13.73 -2.88 4.47
N LYS A 112 14.53 -2.33 5.36
CA LYS A 112 14.60 -2.85 6.73
C LYS A 112 13.31 -2.65 7.48
N ARG A 113 12.70 -1.46 7.34
CA ARG A 113 11.46 -1.16 8.06
C ARG A 113 10.32 -2.08 7.63
N LEU A 114 10.16 -2.29 6.34
CA LEU A 114 9.09 -3.15 5.82
C LEU A 114 9.36 -4.63 6.09
N ALA A 115 10.62 -5.06 6.09
CA ALA A 115 10.97 -6.44 6.41
C ALA A 115 10.63 -6.80 7.85
N GLY A 116 10.69 -5.85 8.78
CA GLY A 116 10.35 -6.04 10.18
C GLY A 116 8.86 -5.90 10.50
N SER A 117 8.02 -5.62 9.50
CA SER A 117 6.60 -5.34 9.69
C SER A 117 5.74 -6.58 9.55
N HIS A 118 5.84 -7.47 10.44
CA HIS A 118 5.01 -8.68 10.39
C HIS A 118 3.81 -8.57 11.30
#